data_05c91e6dbc101094f6eed3f9fcf30eae
#
_entry.id   05c91e6dbc101094f6eed3f9fcf30eae
#
_cell.length_a   1.000
_cell.length_b   1.000
_cell.length_c   1.000
_cell.angle_alpha   90.00
_cell.angle_beta   90.00
_cell.angle_gamma   90.00
#
_symmetry.space_group_name_H-M   'P 1'
#
loop_
_entity.id
_entity.type
_entity.pdbx_description
1 polymer ?
#
loop_
_entity_poly.entity_id
_entity_poly.type
_entity_poly.pdbx_seq_one_letter_code
_entity_poly.pdbx_strand_id
1 'polypeptide(L)'
;DAENLPDLEHIYRELEAEGRETLAEAGVPEEAMRFVRQADLRHVGQGHEIVVELPHGDLAGVDLEHDLKPHFYEAYEGIYGHAHRHLDLEITTCRLTASGPKPRVTLEELSAGGTPAEAVKGTRQAFFAEAGGFVETPLYDRSRLAPGSVFAGPAIVEEVDSTAVIGPGTTVTVDAYANLVVTFDGSDA
;
A
#
# COMPACT_ATOMS: atom_id res chain seq x y z
N ASP A 1 24.14 -19.94 11.33
CA ASP A 1 24.65 -20.76 12.46
C ASP A 1 24.41 -20.03 13.76
N ALA A 2 24.20 -20.78 14.88
CA ALA A 2 23.95 -20.20 16.20
C ALA A 2 25.08 -19.27 16.68
N GLU A 3 26.29 -19.48 16.19
CA GLU A 3 27.47 -18.66 16.49
C GLU A 3 27.34 -17.21 16.01
N ASN A 4 26.49 -16.95 15.00
CA ASN A 4 26.28 -15.62 14.43
C ASN A 4 25.10 -14.85 15.06
N LEU A 5 24.36 -15.45 15.99
CA LEU A 5 23.22 -14.78 16.64
C LEU A 5 23.61 -13.53 17.45
N PRO A 6 24.76 -13.50 18.18
CA PRO A 6 25.21 -12.29 18.85
C PRO A 6 25.52 -11.14 17.88
N ASP A 7 26.10 -11.44 16.72
CA ASP A 7 26.37 -10.43 15.68
C ASP A 7 25.07 -9.92 15.07
N LEU A 8 24.09 -10.81 14.85
CA LEU A 8 22.76 -10.45 14.39
C LEU A 8 22.04 -9.54 15.38
N GLU A 9 22.10 -9.85 16.67
CA GLU A 9 21.54 -8.99 17.73
C GLU A 9 22.20 -7.61 17.73
N HIS A 10 23.54 -7.55 17.56
CA HIS A 10 24.27 -6.28 17.49
C HIS A 10 23.77 -5.42 16.31
N ILE A 11 23.59 -5.99 15.14
CA ILE A 11 23.06 -5.31 13.94
C ILE A 11 21.67 -4.71 14.24
N TYR A 12 20.78 -5.50 14.84
CA TYR A 12 19.42 -4.97 15.13
C TYR A 12 19.43 -3.88 16.19
N ARG A 13 20.31 -3.93 17.16
CA ARG A 13 20.47 -2.83 18.14
C ARG A 13 20.95 -1.54 17.49
N GLU A 14 21.85 -1.62 16.54
CA GLU A 14 22.28 -0.45 15.77
C GLU A 14 21.14 0.11 14.91
N LEU A 15 20.42 -0.75 14.19
CA LEU A 15 19.24 -0.33 13.39
C LEU A 15 18.14 0.29 14.28
N GLU A 16 17.88 -0.27 15.46
CA GLU A 16 16.91 0.30 16.41
C GLU A 16 17.35 1.65 16.95
N ALA A 17 18.64 1.85 17.20
CA ALA A 17 19.16 3.14 17.64
C ALA A 17 18.98 4.20 16.55
N GLU A 18 19.30 3.89 15.30
CA GLU A 18 19.08 4.78 14.14
C GLU A 18 17.59 5.07 13.91
N GLY A 19 16.76 4.02 13.96
CA GLY A 19 15.31 4.18 13.83
C GLY A 19 14.69 5.04 14.95
N ARG A 20 15.19 4.92 16.17
CA ARG A 20 14.76 5.72 17.33
C ARG A 20 15.13 7.19 17.15
N GLU A 21 16.37 7.47 16.68
CA GLU A 21 16.82 8.83 16.40
C GLU A 21 15.95 9.46 15.31
N THR A 22 15.72 8.77 14.21
CA THR A 22 14.86 9.24 13.09
C THR A 22 13.44 9.56 13.53
N LEU A 23 12.81 8.68 14.34
CA LEU A 23 11.47 8.91 14.85
C LEU A 23 11.42 10.06 15.87
N ALA A 24 12.46 10.20 16.68
CA ALA A 24 12.56 11.31 17.63
C ALA A 24 12.69 12.67 16.93
N GLU A 25 13.47 12.75 15.85
CA GLU A 25 13.57 13.94 15.00
C GLU A 25 12.22 14.29 14.34
N ALA A 26 11.41 13.28 14.01
CA ALA A 26 10.05 13.46 13.52
C ALA A 26 9.03 13.81 14.62
N GLY A 27 9.47 13.96 15.88
CA GLY A 27 8.63 14.33 17.01
C GLY A 27 7.78 13.19 17.58
N VAL A 28 8.11 11.94 17.27
CA VAL A 28 7.41 10.77 17.82
C VAL A 28 7.92 10.51 19.25
N PRO A 29 7.06 10.51 20.30
CA PRO A 29 7.48 10.18 21.65
C PRO A 29 7.90 8.70 21.75
N GLU A 30 8.88 8.41 22.60
CA GLU A 30 9.50 7.08 22.67
C GLU A 30 8.50 5.96 22.98
N GLU A 31 7.55 6.21 23.88
CA GLU A 31 6.49 5.27 24.23
C GLU A 31 5.53 4.93 23.09
N ALA A 32 5.51 5.76 22.04
CA ALA A 32 4.69 5.57 20.85
C ALA A 32 5.47 4.92 19.68
N MET A 33 6.78 4.77 19.83
CA MET A 33 7.61 4.10 18.84
C MET A 33 7.35 2.60 18.84
N ARG A 34 7.39 2.02 17.64
CA ARG A 34 7.26 0.56 17.42
C ARG A 34 8.36 0.12 16.49
N PHE A 35 8.99 -0.98 16.85
CA PHE A 35 10.09 -1.59 16.09
C PHE A 35 9.71 -3.02 15.75
N VAL A 36 9.84 -3.39 14.48
CA VAL A 36 9.62 -4.76 14.00
C VAL A 36 10.89 -5.21 13.29
N ARG A 37 11.52 -6.23 13.84
CA ARG A 37 12.70 -6.86 13.26
C ARG A 37 12.26 -7.86 12.22
N GLN A 38 12.84 -7.80 11.03
CA GLN A 38 12.57 -8.69 9.93
C GLN A 38 13.89 -9.09 9.27
N ALA A 39 13.91 -10.25 8.64
CA ALA A 39 15.04 -10.67 7.84
C ALA A 39 14.58 -11.23 6.50
N ASP A 40 15.37 -11.02 5.46
CA ASP A 40 15.22 -11.77 4.22
C ASP A 40 15.92 -13.12 4.39
N LEU A 41 15.13 -14.20 4.35
CA LEU A 41 15.59 -15.57 4.49
C LEU A 41 15.30 -16.37 3.24
N ARG A 42 16.18 -17.34 2.95
CA ARG A 42 15.97 -18.33 1.90
C ARG A 42 16.62 -19.66 2.26
N HIS A 43 16.26 -20.71 1.55
CA HIS A 43 17.07 -21.93 1.58
C HIS A 43 18.41 -21.69 0.90
N VAL A 44 19.49 -22.23 1.46
CA VAL A 44 20.82 -22.14 0.86
C VAL A 44 20.79 -22.63 -0.58
N GLY A 45 21.27 -21.78 -1.50
CA GLY A 45 21.28 -22.07 -2.94
C GLY A 45 20.02 -21.65 -3.71
N GLN A 46 18.99 -21.10 -3.05
CA GLN A 46 17.86 -20.49 -3.73
C GLN A 46 18.17 -19.09 -4.26
N GLY A 47 17.55 -18.72 -5.37
CA GLY A 47 17.69 -17.40 -5.98
C GLY A 47 16.73 -16.34 -5.43
N HIS A 48 15.74 -16.72 -4.62
CA HIS A 48 14.72 -15.82 -4.07
C HIS A 48 14.62 -15.99 -2.56
N GLU A 49 14.59 -14.87 -1.86
CA GLU A 49 14.33 -14.75 -0.43
C GLU A 49 12.89 -14.35 -0.16
N ILE A 50 12.43 -14.61 1.07
CA ILE A 50 11.18 -14.11 1.62
C ILE A 50 11.45 -13.29 2.87
N VAL A 51 10.63 -12.27 3.11
CA VAL A 51 10.68 -11.48 4.33
C VAL A 51 10.02 -12.24 5.46
N VAL A 52 10.72 -12.41 6.56
CA VAL A 52 10.23 -13.10 7.76
C VAL A 52 10.37 -12.19 8.97
N GLU A 53 9.33 -12.07 9.76
CA GLU A 53 9.40 -11.37 11.04
C GLU A 53 10.15 -12.23 12.05
N LEU A 54 11.09 -11.62 12.77
CA LEU A 54 11.90 -12.31 13.75
C LEU A 54 11.21 -12.32 15.12
N PRO A 55 11.52 -13.31 15.98
CA PRO A 55 11.03 -13.35 17.34
C PRO A 55 11.37 -12.06 18.12
N HIS A 56 10.45 -11.65 18.97
CA HIS A 56 10.70 -10.51 19.86
C HIS A 56 11.73 -10.85 20.94
N GLY A 57 12.54 -9.86 21.31
CA GLY A 57 13.52 -9.97 22.38
C GLY A 57 14.97 -10.11 21.89
N ASP A 58 15.84 -10.59 22.79
CA ASP A 58 17.27 -10.75 22.51
C ASP A 58 17.52 -11.98 21.64
N LEU A 59 17.97 -11.76 20.42
CA LEU A 59 18.26 -12.84 19.47
C LEU A 59 19.45 -13.73 19.88
N ALA A 60 20.33 -13.25 20.75
CA ALA A 60 21.45 -14.05 21.22
C ALA A 60 21.01 -15.31 22.01
N GLY A 61 19.78 -15.30 22.55
CA GLY A 61 19.18 -16.43 23.27
C GLY A 61 18.18 -17.26 22.45
N VAL A 62 17.98 -16.95 21.18
CA VAL A 62 16.98 -17.60 20.31
C VAL A 62 17.45 -19.00 19.90
N ASP A 63 16.59 -19.98 20.01
CA ASP A 63 16.78 -21.31 19.43
C ASP A 63 16.40 -21.30 17.96
N LEU A 64 17.40 -21.46 17.08
CA LEU A 64 17.18 -21.44 15.63
C LEU A 64 16.16 -22.47 15.16
N GLU A 65 16.14 -23.66 15.74
CA GLU A 65 15.24 -24.74 15.33
C GLU A 65 13.80 -24.54 15.81
N HIS A 66 13.65 -24.01 17.04
CA HIS A 66 12.35 -23.92 17.68
C HIS A 66 11.70 -22.52 17.57
N ASP A 67 12.53 -21.47 17.44
CA ASP A 67 12.03 -20.10 17.46
C ASP A 67 12.09 -19.42 16.09
N LEU A 68 13.17 -19.64 15.29
CA LEU A 68 13.36 -18.94 14.02
C LEU A 68 12.84 -19.74 12.82
N LYS A 69 13.23 -21.00 12.69
CA LYS A 69 12.83 -21.81 11.53
C LYS A 69 11.30 -21.96 11.37
N PRO A 70 10.50 -22.11 12.44
CA PRO A 70 9.05 -22.15 12.31
C PRO A 70 8.47 -20.91 11.65
N HIS A 71 8.93 -19.70 11.99
CA HIS A 71 8.48 -18.46 11.36
C HIS A 71 8.77 -18.43 9.85
N PHE A 72 9.97 -18.90 9.46
CA PHE A 72 10.28 -19.03 8.04
C PHE A 72 9.37 -20.03 7.33
N TYR A 73 9.18 -21.21 7.90
CA TYR A 73 8.38 -22.26 7.25
C TYR A 73 6.91 -21.86 7.12
N GLU A 74 6.35 -21.22 8.13
CA GLU A 74 4.97 -20.70 8.07
C GLU A 74 4.82 -19.66 6.94
N ALA A 75 5.72 -18.69 6.87
CA ALA A 75 5.71 -17.68 5.83
C ALA A 75 5.94 -18.29 4.43
N TYR A 76 6.89 -19.22 4.32
CA TYR A 76 7.23 -19.89 3.06
C TYR A 76 6.09 -20.77 2.54
N GLU A 77 5.47 -21.56 3.42
CA GLU A 77 4.30 -22.39 3.09
C GLU A 77 3.09 -21.55 2.69
N GLY A 78 2.91 -20.38 3.31
CA GLY A 78 1.87 -19.42 2.93
C GLY A 78 2.01 -18.90 1.49
N ILE A 79 3.24 -18.78 0.99
CA ILE A 79 3.53 -18.28 -0.37
C ILE A 79 3.54 -19.42 -1.40
N TYR A 80 4.20 -20.56 -1.07
CA TYR A 80 4.51 -21.62 -2.03
C TYR A 80 3.70 -22.91 -1.81
N GLY A 81 2.91 -22.99 -0.74
CA GLY A 81 2.08 -24.16 -0.40
C GLY A 81 2.85 -25.35 0.21
N HIS A 82 4.18 -25.27 0.30
CA HIS A 82 5.05 -26.29 0.89
C HIS A 82 6.39 -25.70 1.31
N ALA A 83 7.10 -26.34 2.25
CA ALA A 83 8.47 -25.97 2.64
C ALA A 83 9.40 -27.18 2.66
N HIS A 84 10.67 -26.96 2.31
CA HIS A 84 11.73 -27.97 2.31
C HIS A 84 12.50 -27.94 3.65
N ARG A 85 11.91 -28.55 4.69
CA ARG A 85 12.41 -28.50 6.08
C ARG A 85 13.77 -29.15 6.32
N HIS A 86 14.29 -29.90 5.33
CA HIS A 86 15.60 -30.54 5.38
C HIS A 86 16.74 -29.69 4.81
N LEU A 87 16.44 -28.55 4.22
CA LEU A 87 17.42 -27.63 3.68
C LEU A 87 17.83 -26.60 4.73
N ASP A 88 19.10 -26.20 4.67
CA ASP A 88 19.63 -25.13 5.50
C ASP A 88 19.05 -23.78 5.07
N LEU A 89 18.98 -22.84 6.02
CA LEU A 89 18.54 -21.48 5.81
C LEU A 89 19.70 -20.51 5.91
N GLU A 90 19.63 -19.45 5.13
CA GLU A 90 20.55 -18.31 5.25
C GLU A 90 19.77 -17.00 5.31
N ILE A 91 20.27 -16.07 6.12
CA ILE A 91 19.82 -14.67 6.18
C ILE A 91 20.65 -13.90 5.16
N THR A 92 19.97 -13.19 4.26
CA THR A 92 20.64 -12.36 3.24
C THR A 92 20.61 -10.89 3.60
N THR A 93 19.57 -10.43 4.30
CA THR A 93 19.38 -9.02 4.66
C THR A 93 18.69 -8.91 6.02
N CYS A 94 19.20 -8.01 6.87
CA CYS A 94 18.50 -7.59 8.08
C CYS A 94 17.64 -6.36 7.77
N ARG A 95 16.40 -6.36 8.24
CA ARG A 95 15.44 -5.25 8.08
C ARG A 95 14.87 -4.83 9.42
N LEU A 96 14.74 -3.52 9.59
CA LEU A 96 13.99 -2.95 10.70
C LEU A 96 12.89 -2.03 10.17
N THR A 97 11.68 -2.24 10.63
CA THR A 97 10.59 -1.28 10.45
C THR A 97 10.41 -0.52 11.76
N ALA A 98 10.78 0.76 11.74
CA ALA A 98 10.53 1.69 12.83
C ALA A 98 9.30 2.56 12.47
N SER A 99 8.31 2.63 13.36
CA SER A 99 7.06 3.34 13.09
C SER A 99 6.55 4.09 14.32
N GLY A 100 5.95 5.25 14.06
CA GLY A 100 5.17 6.01 15.04
C GLY A 100 3.67 5.68 14.96
N PRO A 101 2.84 6.33 15.79
CA PRO A 101 1.39 6.18 15.73
C PRO A 101 0.86 6.66 14.38
N LYS A 102 -0.09 5.92 13.83
CA LYS A 102 -0.79 6.36 12.62
C LYS A 102 -1.55 7.65 12.93
N PRO A 103 -1.41 8.71 12.10
CA PRO A 103 -2.20 9.91 12.27
C PRO A 103 -3.68 9.59 12.15
N ARG A 104 -4.50 10.14 13.03
CA ARG A 104 -5.94 10.07 12.90
C ARG A 104 -6.35 11.11 11.88
N VAL A 105 -6.64 10.68 10.66
CA VAL A 105 -7.22 11.52 9.62
C VAL A 105 -8.73 11.40 9.73
N THR A 106 -9.39 12.53 10.05
CA THR A 106 -10.84 12.64 9.96
C THR A 106 -11.16 13.35 8.65
N LEU A 107 -11.81 12.63 7.75
CA LEU A 107 -12.31 13.25 6.52
C LEU A 107 -13.57 14.02 6.87
N GLU A 108 -13.61 15.30 6.50
CA GLU A 108 -14.82 16.12 6.64
C GLU A 108 -15.72 15.90 5.41
N GLU A 109 -17.01 15.72 5.68
CA GLU A 109 -18.01 15.69 4.61
C GLU A 109 -18.18 17.09 4.04
N LEU A 110 -18.08 17.18 2.73
CA LEU A 110 -18.29 18.43 2.01
C LEU A 110 -19.76 18.61 1.69
N SER A 111 -20.21 19.85 1.74
CA SER A 111 -21.61 20.17 1.39
C SER A 111 -21.87 19.89 -0.09
N ALA A 112 -22.99 19.24 -0.36
CA ALA A 112 -23.47 19.06 -1.72
C ALA A 112 -23.82 20.44 -2.34
N GLY A 113 -23.53 20.61 -3.64
CA GLY A 113 -23.85 21.85 -4.33
C GLY A 113 -23.38 21.84 -5.78
N GLY A 114 -23.93 22.70 -6.59
CA GLY A 114 -23.61 22.80 -8.00
C GLY A 114 -24.18 21.68 -8.87
N THR A 115 -24.10 21.86 -10.17
CA THR A 115 -24.48 20.87 -11.17
C THR A 115 -23.26 20.42 -11.96
N PRO A 116 -23.22 19.17 -12.46
CA PRO A 116 -22.09 18.73 -13.30
C PRO A 116 -21.88 19.62 -14.53
N ALA A 117 -22.96 20.21 -15.06
CA ALA A 117 -22.89 21.12 -16.21
C ALA A 117 -22.03 22.37 -15.95
N GLU A 118 -21.99 22.87 -14.72
CA GLU A 118 -21.19 24.04 -14.35
C GLU A 118 -19.68 23.70 -14.30
N ALA A 119 -19.34 22.43 -14.16
CA ALA A 119 -17.96 21.95 -14.16
C ALA A 119 -17.44 21.64 -15.57
N VAL A 120 -18.30 21.62 -16.59
CA VAL A 120 -17.87 21.41 -17.99
C VAL A 120 -17.10 22.61 -18.46
N LYS A 121 -15.85 22.36 -18.92
CA LYS A 121 -14.97 23.40 -19.48
C LYS A 121 -14.75 23.28 -20.99
N GLY A 122 -15.30 22.25 -21.61
CA GLY A 122 -15.22 22.02 -23.06
C GLY A 122 -15.50 20.58 -23.44
N THR A 123 -15.25 20.25 -24.71
CA THR A 123 -15.32 18.89 -25.25
C THR A 123 -14.07 18.59 -26.10
N ARG A 124 -13.74 17.30 -26.27
CA ARG A 124 -12.70 16.85 -27.19
C ARG A 124 -13.03 15.48 -27.77
N GLN A 125 -12.43 15.15 -28.88
CA GLN A 125 -12.50 13.81 -29.45
C GLN A 125 -11.56 12.90 -28.67
N ALA A 126 -12.09 11.85 -28.05
CA ALA A 126 -11.34 10.81 -27.37
C ALA A 126 -11.68 9.43 -27.93
N PHE A 127 -10.69 8.56 -28.04
CA PHE A 127 -10.88 7.22 -28.57
C PHE A 127 -11.31 6.26 -27.44
N PHE A 128 -12.41 5.55 -27.67
CA PHE A 128 -12.87 4.47 -26.81
C PHE A 128 -13.12 3.23 -27.65
N ALA A 129 -12.42 2.14 -27.32
CA ALA A 129 -12.57 0.88 -28.03
C ALA A 129 -14.00 0.32 -27.90
N GLU A 130 -14.62 0.49 -26.74
CA GLU A 130 -16.01 0.08 -26.44
C GLU A 130 -17.05 0.83 -27.30
N ALA A 131 -16.73 2.04 -27.70
CA ALA A 131 -17.56 2.85 -28.59
C ALA A 131 -17.18 2.65 -30.08
N GLY A 132 -16.16 1.84 -30.38
CA GLY A 132 -15.70 1.56 -31.71
C GLY A 132 -14.94 2.70 -32.40
N GLY A 133 -14.50 3.75 -31.67
CA GLY A 133 -13.80 4.87 -32.28
C GLY A 133 -13.72 6.13 -31.43
N PHE A 134 -13.52 7.24 -32.12
CA PHE A 134 -13.49 8.56 -31.51
C PHE A 134 -14.90 9.07 -31.20
N VAL A 135 -15.08 9.54 -29.96
CA VAL A 135 -16.36 10.09 -29.45
C VAL A 135 -16.11 11.48 -28.92
N GLU A 136 -17.04 12.39 -29.19
CA GLU A 136 -17.04 13.70 -28.55
C GLU A 136 -17.27 13.52 -27.05
N THR A 137 -16.29 13.93 -26.23
CA THR A 137 -16.20 13.63 -24.82
C THR A 137 -16.13 14.92 -24.02
N PRO A 138 -17.05 15.16 -23.06
CA PRO A 138 -17.01 16.34 -22.21
C PRO A 138 -15.78 16.34 -21.31
N LEU A 139 -15.20 17.53 -21.11
CA LEU A 139 -14.12 17.81 -20.20
C LEU A 139 -14.68 18.51 -18.95
N TYR A 140 -14.51 17.88 -17.81
CA TYR A 140 -14.89 18.44 -16.53
C TYR A 140 -13.67 19.00 -15.79
N ASP A 141 -13.84 20.14 -15.13
CA ASP A 141 -12.93 20.65 -14.15
C ASP A 141 -13.24 19.99 -12.80
N ARG A 142 -12.29 19.21 -12.28
CA ARG A 142 -12.45 18.47 -11.04
C ARG A 142 -12.78 19.38 -9.85
N SER A 143 -12.16 20.55 -9.80
CA SER A 143 -12.34 21.51 -8.70
C SER A 143 -13.77 22.09 -8.63
N ARG A 144 -14.53 21.97 -9.71
CA ARG A 144 -15.89 22.47 -9.85
C ARG A 144 -16.97 21.36 -9.72
N LEU A 145 -16.54 20.09 -9.62
CA LEU A 145 -17.44 18.97 -9.38
C LEU A 145 -17.72 18.85 -7.87
N ALA A 146 -18.87 19.31 -7.43
CA ALA A 146 -19.29 19.26 -6.04
C ALA A 146 -19.86 17.87 -5.66
N PRO A 147 -19.85 17.51 -4.36
CA PRO A 147 -20.56 16.34 -3.86
C PRO A 147 -22.01 16.30 -4.30
N GLY A 148 -22.51 15.11 -4.65
CA GLY A 148 -23.85 14.92 -5.20
C GLY A 148 -23.95 15.10 -6.72
N SER A 149 -22.90 15.56 -7.40
CA SER A 149 -22.86 15.60 -8.87
C SER A 149 -22.94 14.19 -9.44
N VAL A 150 -23.79 14.01 -10.47
CA VAL A 150 -23.95 12.73 -11.19
C VAL A 150 -23.89 13.01 -12.69
N PHE A 151 -23.05 12.26 -13.40
CA PHE A 151 -22.94 12.35 -14.87
C PHE A 151 -22.55 11.00 -15.48
N ALA A 152 -22.87 10.82 -16.75
CA ALA A 152 -22.56 9.60 -17.49
C ALA A 152 -21.19 9.70 -18.20
N GLY A 153 -20.55 8.56 -18.37
CA GLY A 153 -19.47 8.40 -19.35
C GLY A 153 -19.99 8.26 -20.78
N PRO A 154 -19.15 8.52 -21.80
CA PRO A 154 -17.72 8.85 -21.65
C PRO A 154 -17.50 10.28 -21.16
N ALA A 155 -16.48 10.47 -20.34
CA ALA A 155 -16.11 11.76 -19.78
C ALA A 155 -14.60 11.83 -19.46
N ILE A 156 -14.06 13.03 -19.41
CA ILE A 156 -12.69 13.27 -18.94
C ILE A 156 -12.79 14.31 -17.82
N VAL A 157 -12.23 13.96 -16.66
CA VAL A 157 -12.16 14.84 -15.50
C VAL A 157 -10.71 15.24 -15.29
N GLU A 158 -10.41 16.51 -15.45
CA GLU A 158 -9.06 17.05 -15.34
C GLU A 158 -8.85 17.75 -14.00
N GLU A 159 -7.73 17.43 -13.37
CA GLU A 159 -7.18 18.08 -12.18
C GLU A 159 -5.86 18.79 -12.52
N VAL A 160 -5.25 19.44 -11.54
CA VAL A 160 -3.95 20.13 -11.73
C VAL A 160 -2.85 19.12 -12.11
N ASP A 161 -2.81 17.98 -11.42
CA ASP A 161 -1.72 17.00 -11.52
C ASP A 161 -2.19 15.64 -12.06
N SER A 162 -3.48 15.49 -12.38
CA SER A 162 -4.04 14.20 -12.81
C SER A 162 -5.22 14.36 -13.77
N THR A 163 -5.57 13.26 -14.45
CA THR A 163 -6.74 13.19 -15.32
C THR A 163 -7.40 11.83 -15.15
N ALA A 164 -8.70 11.82 -14.84
CA ALA A 164 -9.50 10.61 -14.85
C ALA A 164 -10.22 10.50 -16.22
N VAL A 165 -10.00 9.37 -16.90
CA VAL A 165 -10.71 9.03 -18.13
C VAL A 165 -11.80 8.02 -17.81
N ILE A 166 -13.03 8.41 -18.03
CA ILE A 166 -14.24 7.63 -17.74
C ILE A 166 -14.74 7.04 -19.06
N GLY A 167 -14.92 5.73 -19.10
CA GLY A 167 -15.40 5.01 -20.29
C GLY A 167 -16.89 5.15 -20.52
N PRO A 168 -17.39 4.81 -21.74
CA PRO A 168 -18.81 4.71 -22.02
C PRO A 168 -19.49 3.57 -21.22
N GLY A 169 -20.78 3.63 -20.99
CA GLY A 169 -21.55 2.66 -20.22
C GLY A 169 -21.22 2.71 -18.73
N THR A 170 -20.91 3.89 -18.22
CA THR A 170 -20.65 4.14 -16.81
C THR A 170 -21.41 5.35 -16.29
N THR A 171 -21.68 5.35 -14.99
CA THR A 171 -22.20 6.49 -14.26
C THR A 171 -21.22 6.89 -13.17
N VAL A 172 -20.93 8.19 -13.09
CA VAL A 172 -20.06 8.78 -12.06
C VAL A 172 -20.89 9.51 -11.05
N THR A 173 -20.65 9.25 -9.77
CA THR A 173 -21.21 10.01 -8.66
C THR A 173 -20.07 10.61 -7.85
N VAL A 174 -20.16 11.88 -7.49
CA VAL A 174 -19.25 12.53 -6.54
C VAL A 174 -19.81 12.33 -5.14
N ASP A 175 -19.10 11.58 -4.29
CA ASP A 175 -19.57 11.32 -2.92
C ASP A 175 -19.34 12.52 -1.96
N ALA A 176 -19.75 12.37 -0.70
CA ALA A 176 -19.62 13.42 0.32
C ALA A 176 -18.15 13.81 0.64
N TYR A 177 -17.20 12.96 0.29
CA TYR A 177 -15.76 13.20 0.47
C TYR A 177 -15.08 13.68 -0.82
N ALA A 178 -15.90 14.03 -1.80
CA ALA A 178 -15.45 14.39 -3.15
C ALA A 178 -14.74 13.26 -3.91
N ASN A 179 -14.94 11.99 -3.61
CA ASN A 179 -14.44 10.92 -4.47
C ASN A 179 -15.30 10.79 -5.73
N LEU A 180 -14.65 10.43 -6.85
CA LEU A 180 -15.36 10.00 -8.06
C LEU A 180 -15.66 8.50 -7.94
N VAL A 181 -16.92 8.17 -7.69
CA VAL A 181 -17.40 6.79 -7.65
C VAL A 181 -17.94 6.43 -9.01
N VAL A 182 -17.28 5.51 -9.70
CA VAL A 182 -17.66 5.07 -11.05
C VAL A 182 -18.35 3.72 -10.95
N THR A 183 -19.60 3.65 -11.42
CA THR A 183 -20.36 2.39 -11.54
C THR A 183 -20.49 2.02 -13.01
N PHE A 184 -20.39 0.73 -13.31
CA PHE A 184 -20.55 0.21 -14.66
C PHE A 184 -22.02 -0.20 -14.88
N ASP A 185 -22.61 0.27 -16.00
CA ASP A 185 -23.97 -0.09 -16.36
C ASP A 185 -24.03 -1.58 -16.70
N GLY A 186 -24.87 -2.34 -15.96
CA GLY A 186 -25.01 -3.78 -16.17
C GLY A 186 -24.17 -4.68 -15.24
N SER A 187 -23.49 -4.14 -14.24
CA SER A 187 -22.87 -4.93 -13.17
C SER A 187 -23.87 -5.10 -12.01
N ASP A 188 -24.91 -5.92 -12.21
CA ASP A 188 -25.56 -6.58 -11.09
C ASP A 188 -24.62 -7.69 -10.61
N ALA A 189 -24.02 -7.48 -9.45
CA ALA A 189 -23.18 -8.45 -8.75
C ALA A 189 -24.02 -9.46 -8.01
#